data_b2a3bd1304316756d8d65002864b4e1e
#
_entry.id   b2a3bd1304316756d8d65002864b4e1e
#
_cell.length_a   1.000
_cell.length_b   1.000
_cell.length_c   1.000
_cell.angle_alpha   90.00
_cell.angle_beta   90.00
_cell.angle_gamma   90.00
#
_symmetry.space_group_name_H-M   'P 1'
#
loop_
_entity.id
_entity.type
_entity.pdbx_description
1 polymer ?
#
loop_
_entity_poly.entity_id
_entity_poly.type
_entity_poly.pdbx_seq_one_letter_code
_entity_poly.pdbx_strand_id
1 'polypeptide(L)'
;MVERGVSEHTLGAYRRDLARYTAWLADAGVTDAATITPEVVGAYAASLAEGVPGVDGAPGRPPLAAASVARAVVAVRSLHRFAVADGLSATDPAAEVHPPRPAQRLPKALSLDQVRAMLELPSTETVDGLRDAALLELLYGTGGRISEVVDLDVDDLTRAMSVAPDELAGLRVVGKGGKERVVPLGSFARAAVEAYLVRGRPALAGRGRGTPALLLNARGARLSRQSAYAVLRRVAEQAGVPGEVSPHTLRHSFATHLLDGGADVRVVQELLGHASVTTTQIYTLVTVDRLREVYAVAHPRAR
;
A
#
# COMPACT_ATOMS: atom_id res chain seq x y z
N MET A 1 17.89 -15.53 -0.11
CA MET A 1 16.69 -14.63 -0.15
C MET A 1 15.40 -15.36 0.19
N VAL A 2 15.24 -16.59 -0.21
CA VAL A 2 14.07 -17.43 0.13
C VAL A 2 13.95 -17.64 1.66
N GLU A 3 15.07 -17.75 2.34
CA GLU A 3 15.15 -17.95 3.80
C GLU A 3 14.68 -16.75 4.66
N ARG A 4 14.49 -15.56 4.08
CA ARG A 4 14.08 -14.35 4.82
C ARG A 4 12.58 -14.07 4.80
N GLY A 5 11.74 -14.95 4.24
CA GLY A 5 10.29 -14.80 4.24
C GLY A 5 9.79 -13.50 3.56
N VAL A 6 10.51 -13.00 2.56
CA VAL A 6 10.10 -11.82 1.81
C VAL A 6 8.96 -12.14 0.85
N SER A 7 8.02 -11.21 0.68
CA SER A 7 6.87 -11.39 -0.20
C SER A 7 7.29 -11.54 -1.67
N GLU A 8 6.49 -12.25 -2.50
CA GLU A 8 6.72 -12.39 -3.94
C GLU A 8 6.88 -11.05 -4.66
N HIS A 9 6.14 -10.02 -4.22
CA HIS A 9 6.28 -8.66 -4.74
C HIS A 9 7.66 -8.06 -4.48
N THR A 10 8.22 -8.31 -3.29
CA THR A 10 9.58 -7.86 -2.94
C THR A 10 10.61 -8.62 -3.76
N LEU A 11 10.43 -9.94 -3.91
CA LEU A 11 11.29 -10.77 -4.78
C LEU A 11 11.24 -10.29 -6.23
N GLY A 12 10.05 -10.04 -6.78
CA GLY A 12 9.88 -9.53 -8.13
C GLY A 12 10.51 -8.15 -8.33
N ALA A 13 10.44 -7.27 -7.33
CA ALA A 13 11.11 -5.97 -7.37
C ALA A 13 12.64 -6.12 -7.35
N TYR A 14 13.16 -6.94 -6.45
CA TYR A 14 14.61 -7.20 -6.37
C TYR A 14 15.14 -7.88 -7.63
N ARG A 15 14.41 -8.84 -8.21
CA ARG A 15 14.80 -9.45 -9.50
C ARG A 15 14.97 -8.39 -10.59
N ARG A 16 14.01 -7.48 -10.72
CA ARG A 16 14.10 -6.41 -11.72
C ARG A 16 15.27 -5.45 -11.46
N ASP A 17 15.49 -5.09 -10.20
CA ASP A 17 16.57 -4.18 -9.84
C ASP A 17 17.94 -4.85 -10.04
N LEU A 18 18.09 -6.14 -9.69
CA LEU A 18 19.32 -6.89 -9.91
C LEU A 18 19.57 -7.20 -11.40
N ALA A 19 18.53 -7.54 -12.16
CA ALA A 19 18.65 -7.70 -13.62
C ALA A 19 19.12 -6.39 -14.31
N ARG A 20 18.66 -5.23 -13.81
CA ARG A 20 19.15 -3.93 -14.29
C ARG A 20 20.61 -3.71 -13.93
N TYR A 21 21.03 -4.11 -12.72
CA TYR A 21 22.41 -4.00 -12.28
C TYR A 21 23.35 -4.86 -13.12
N THR A 22 23.01 -6.13 -13.32
CA THR A 22 23.84 -7.04 -14.13
C THR A 22 23.93 -6.60 -15.59
N ALA A 23 22.84 -6.09 -16.17
CA ALA A 23 22.86 -5.52 -17.52
C ALA A 23 23.76 -4.27 -17.59
N TRP A 24 23.71 -3.40 -16.59
CA TRP A 24 24.58 -2.21 -16.54
C TRP A 24 26.06 -2.60 -16.38
N LEU A 25 26.39 -3.60 -15.57
CA LEU A 25 27.75 -4.11 -15.44
C LEU A 25 28.27 -4.64 -16.77
N ALA A 26 27.45 -5.41 -17.50
CA ALA A 26 27.82 -5.92 -18.82
C ALA A 26 28.05 -4.78 -19.84
N ASP A 27 27.18 -3.76 -19.86
CA ASP A 27 27.35 -2.55 -20.70
C ASP A 27 28.63 -1.77 -20.34
N ALA A 28 29.04 -1.77 -19.06
CA ALA A 28 30.26 -1.16 -18.56
C ALA A 28 31.54 -2.05 -18.76
N GLY A 29 31.40 -3.24 -19.37
CA GLY A 29 32.52 -4.17 -19.59
C GLY A 29 32.98 -4.92 -18.34
N VAL A 30 32.21 -4.88 -17.25
CA VAL A 30 32.52 -5.58 -15.99
C VAL A 30 31.93 -6.98 -16.04
N THR A 31 32.76 -7.96 -16.37
CA THR A 31 32.34 -9.38 -16.56
C THR A 31 32.73 -10.29 -15.41
N ASP A 32 33.63 -9.84 -14.52
CA ASP A 32 34.07 -10.59 -13.34
C ASP A 32 33.60 -9.90 -12.07
N ALA A 33 32.89 -10.62 -11.22
CA ALA A 33 32.40 -10.12 -9.95
C ALA A 33 33.53 -9.66 -9.00
N ALA A 34 34.72 -10.24 -9.12
CA ALA A 34 35.89 -9.87 -8.33
C ALA A 34 36.44 -8.47 -8.68
N THR A 35 36.10 -7.94 -9.84
CA THR A 35 36.53 -6.59 -10.29
C THR A 35 35.53 -5.50 -9.92
N ILE A 36 34.41 -5.82 -9.27
CA ILE A 36 33.44 -4.85 -8.82
C ILE A 36 33.99 -4.10 -7.61
N THR A 37 34.22 -2.81 -7.77
CA THR A 37 34.71 -1.90 -6.70
C THR A 37 33.59 -1.01 -6.18
N PRO A 38 33.80 -0.30 -5.05
CA PRO A 38 32.84 0.71 -4.56
C PRO A 38 32.54 1.80 -5.59
N GLU A 39 33.54 2.19 -6.41
CA GLU A 39 33.39 3.17 -7.47
C GLU A 39 32.43 2.67 -8.57
N VAL A 40 32.53 1.41 -8.95
CA VAL A 40 31.64 0.77 -9.93
C VAL A 40 30.19 0.77 -9.40
N VAL A 41 29.97 0.41 -8.14
CA VAL A 41 28.64 0.44 -7.53
C VAL A 41 28.13 1.87 -7.40
N GLY A 42 29.00 2.84 -7.07
CA GLY A 42 28.69 4.26 -7.02
C GLY A 42 28.27 4.81 -8.40
N ALA A 43 29.02 4.47 -9.46
CA ALA A 43 28.70 4.85 -10.84
C ALA A 43 27.35 4.29 -11.30
N TYR A 44 27.04 3.05 -10.94
CA TYR A 44 25.70 2.49 -11.17
C TYR A 44 24.61 3.30 -10.46
N ALA A 45 24.79 3.63 -9.19
CA ALA A 45 23.81 4.43 -8.45
C ALA A 45 23.60 5.83 -9.08
N ALA A 46 24.67 6.47 -9.54
CA ALA A 46 24.61 7.75 -10.27
C ALA A 46 23.85 7.61 -11.59
N SER A 47 24.15 6.56 -12.38
CA SER A 47 23.46 6.31 -13.66
C SER A 47 21.95 6.11 -13.52
N LEU A 48 21.50 5.57 -12.39
CA LEU A 48 20.06 5.46 -12.09
C LEU A 48 19.40 6.82 -11.84
N ALA A 49 20.13 7.73 -11.19
CA ALA A 49 19.62 9.06 -10.83
C ALA A 49 19.65 10.03 -12.01
N GLU A 50 20.64 9.92 -12.87
CA GLU A 50 20.85 10.80 -14.02
C GLU A 50 20.15 10.29 -15.29
N GLY A 51 19.88 8.99 -15.33
CA GLY A 51 19.49 8.31 -16.56
C GLY A 51 20.69 7.98 -17.45
N VAL A 52 20.46 7.25 -18.52
CA VAL A 52 21.48 6.91 -19.53
C VAL A 52 21.04 7.46 -20.87
N PRO A 53 21.81 8.33 -21.50
CA PRO A 53 21.51 8.81 -22.84
C PRO A 53 21.40 7.66 -23.84
N GLY A 54 20.52 7.78 -24.82
CA GLY A 54 20.48 6.85 -25.94
C GLY A 54 21.72 7.00 -26.82
N VAL A 55 22.21 5.87 -27.33
CA VAL A 55 23.35 5.84 -28.27
C VAL A 55 22.91 5.15 -29.56
N ASP A 56 23.31 5.67 -30.70
CA ASP A 56 23.08 5.07 -32.03
C ASP A 56 21.63 4.66 -32.35
N GLY A 57 20.65 5.52 -31.99
CA GLY A 57 19.25 5.28 -32.27
C GLY A 57 18.55 4.35 -31.25
N ALA A 58 19.26 3.79 -30.28
CA ALA A 58 18.65 3.08 -29.15
C ALA A 58 18.08 4.09 -28.14
N PRO A 59 16.84 3.87 -27.62
CA PRO A 59 16.26 4.77 -26.64
C PRO A 59 17.07 4.76 -25.35
N GLY A 60 17.38 5.94 -24.82
CA GLY A 60 18.01 6.09 -23.53
C GLY A 60 17.12 5.59 -22.39
N ARG A 61 17.69 5.42 -21.20
CA ARG A 61 16.93 5.08 -19.99
C ARG A 61 16.69 6.38 -19.19
N PRO A 62 15.42 6.75 -18.96
CA PRO A 62 15.13 7.97 -18.19
C PRO A 62 15.60 7.82 -16.74
N PRO A 63 15.88 8.95 -16.05
CA PRO A 63 16.24 8.96 -14.63
C PRO A 63 15.13 8.32 -13.78
N LEU A 64 15.53 7.62 -12.73
CA LEU A 64 14.59 7.04 -11.78
C LEU A 64 14.28 8.04 -10.65
N ALA A 65 13.05 7.94 -10.13
CA ALA A 65 12.71 8.65 -8.90
C ALA A 65 13.62 8.21 -7.73
N ALA A 66 13.98 9.15 -6.84
CA ALA A 66 14.89 8.91 -5.73
C ALA A 66 14.56 7.66 -4.87
N ALA A 67 13.26 7.40 -4.62
CA ALA A 67 12.82 6.20 -3.92
C ALA A 67 13.11 4.90 -4.69
N SER A 68 13.06 4.93 -6.02
CA SER A 68 13.40 3.79 -6.87
C SER A 68 14.90 3.54 -6.92
N VAL A 69 15.71 4.62 -6.97
CA VAL A 69 17.17 4.55 -6.84
C VAL A 69 17.55 3.95 -5.49
N ALA A 70 16.97 4.47 -4.41
CA ALA A 70 17.24 3.96 -3.06
C ALA A 70 16.92 2.45 -2.94
N ARG A 71 15.78 2.00 -3.48
CA ARG A 71 15.43 0.56 -3.48
C ARG A 71 16.42 -0.27 -4.29
N ALA A 72 16.82 0.18 -5.48
CA ALA A 72 17.76 -0.53 -6.33
C ALA A 72 19.14 -0.66 -5.64
N VAL A 73 19.64 0.40 -5.01
CA VAL A 73 20.89 0.36 -4.23
C VAL A 73 20.79 -0.61 -3.05
N VAL A 74 19.63 -0.64 -2.34
CA VAL A 74 19.41 -1.62 -1.26
C VAL A 74 19.41 -3.06 -1.78
N ALA A 75 18.86 -3.31 -2.98
CA ALA A 75 18.89 -4.64 -3.60
C ALA A 75 20.33 -5.06 -3.93
N VAL A 76 21.14 -4.17 -4.51
CA VAL A 76 22.56 -4.41 -4.82
C VAL A 76 23.37 -4.65 -3.55
N ARG A 77 23.21 -3.83 -2.51
CA ARG A 77 23.85 -4.05 -1.20
C ARG A 77 23.48 -5.41 -0.60
N SER A 78 22.24 -5.83 -0.74
CA SER A 78 21.78 -7.14 -0.26
C SER A 78 22.44 -8.28 -1.03
N LEU A 79 22.67 -8.13 -2.34
CA LEU A 79 23.36 -9.10 -3.19
C LEU A 79 24.82 -9.25 -2.75
N HIS A 80 25.57 -8.13 -2.65
CA HIS A 80 26.99 -8.19 -2.30
C HIS A 80 27.21 -8.68 -0.87
N ARG A 81 26.38 -8.28 0.08
CA ARG A 81 26.42 -8.83 1.44
C ARG A 81 26.15 -10.33 1.47
N PHE A 82 25.22 -10.81 0.65
CA PHE A 82 24.96 -12.24 0.50
C PHE A 82 26.20 -12.97 -0.10
N ALA A 83 26.81 -12.41 -1.14
CA ALA A 83 27.99 -12.98 -1.76
C ALA A 83 29.17 -13.15 -0.77
N VAL A 84 29.36 -12.17 0.11
CA VAL A 84 30.38 -12.28 1.19
C VAL A 84 29.98 -13.34 2.21
N ALA A 85 28.74 -13.37 2.65
CA ALA A 85 28.25 -14.33 3.64
C ALA A 85 28.31 -15.79 3.15
N ASP A 86 28.17 -15.98 1.84
CA ASP A 86 28.21 -17.29 1.16
C ASP A 86 29.62 -17.66 0.67
N GLY A 87 30.64 -16.82 0.95
CA GLY A 87 32.03 -17.07 0.58
C GLY A 87 32.33 -16.87 -0.91
N LEU A 88 31.42 -16.28 -1.69
CA LEU A 88 31.56 -16.01 -3.13
C LEU A 88 32.42 -14.76 -3.41
N SER A 89 32.58 -13.89 -2.43
CA SER A 89 33.40 -12.69 -2.49
C SER A 89 34.10 -12.45 -1.16
N ALA A 90 35.36 -11.96 -1.22
CA ALA A 90 36.13 -11.63 -0.02
C ALA A 90 35.70 -10.28 0.61
N THR A 91 35.12 -9.38 -0.18
CA THR A 91 34.75 -8.02 0.25
C THR A 91 33.36 -7.64 -0.24
N ASP A 92 32.71 -6.68 0.47
CA ASP A 92 31.44 -6.07 0.06
C ASP A 92 31.70 -4.71 -0.60
N PRO A 93 31.72 -4.61 -1.94
CA PRO A 93 31.97 -3.34 -2.64
C PRO A 93 30.82 -2.35 -2.50
N ALA A 94 29.66 -2.80 -2.01
CA ALA A 94 28.49 -1.94 -1.79
C ALA A 94 28.35 -1.46 -0.33
N ALA A 95 29.25 -1.83 0.57
CA ALA A 95 29.13 -1.52 2.01
C ALA A 95 29.02 -0.02 2.28
N GLU A 96 29.81 0.79 1.60
CA GLU A 96 29.86 2.26 1.79
C GLU A 96 28.96 3.04 0.82
N VAL A 97 28.37 2.36 -0.16
CA VAL A 97 27.47 3.02 -1.11
C VAL A 97 26.09 3.22 -0.45
N HIS A 98 25.79 4.47 -0.12
CA HIS A 98 24.56 4.84 0.54
C HIS A 98 23.49 5.24 -0.48
N PRO A 99 22.25 4.73 -0.34
CA PRO A 99 21.15 5.18 -1.17
C PRO A 99 20.89 6.68 -0.93
N PRO A 100 20.47 7.43 -1.98
CA PRO A 100 20.05 8.81 -1.77
C PRO A 100 18.94 8.85 -0.73
N ARG A 101 19.03 9.79 0.21
CA ARG A 101 17.95 10.01 1.18
C ARG A 101 16.78 10.68 0.45
N PRO A 102 15.64 10.02 0.31
CA PRO A 102 14.46 10.69 -0.22
C PRO A 102 14.15 11.89 0.68
N ALA A 103 13.80 13.02 0.09
CA ALA A 103 13.28 14.13 0.88
C ALA A 103 12.06 13.62 1.64
N GLN A 104 12.15 13.52 2.95
CA GLN A 104 11.06 13.06 3.83
C GLN A 104 10.00 14.18 3.88
N ARG A 105 9.16 14.25 2.86
CA ARG A 105 7.89 14.96 2.99
C ARG A 105 6.96 13.99 3.72
N LEU A 106 6.80 14.20 5.02
CA LEU A 106 5.68 13.58 5.73
C LEU A 106 4.41 14.04 4.99
N PRO A 107 3.64 13.13 4.39
CA PRO A 107 2.37 13.51 3.78
C PRO A 107 1.54 14.15 4.90
N LYS A 108 1.12 15.42 4.70
CA LYS A 108 0.18 16.04 5.63
C LYS A 108 -1.12 15.24 5.55
N ALA A 109 -1.68 14.92 6.71
CA ALA A 109 -3.02 14.37 6.77
C ALA A 109 -3.99 15.33 6.07
N LEU A 110 -4.95 14.78 5.35
CA LEU A 110 -6.04 15.58 4.78
C LEU A 110 -6.92 16.11 5.94
N SER A 111 -7.49 17.28 5.77
CA SER A 111 -8.50 17.75 6.72
C SER A 111 -9.79 16.92 6.62
N LEU A 112 -10.62 16.97 7.66
CA LEU A 112 -11.93 16.28 7.66
C LEU A 112 -12.80 16.74 6.49
N ASP A 113 -12.78 18.04 6.15
CA ASP A 113 -13.55 18.60 5.04
C ASP A 113 -13.05 18.07 3.68
N GLN A 114 -11.73 17.95 3.51
CA GLN A 114 -11.15 17.37 2.30
C GLN A 114 -11.54 15.91 2.14
N VAL A 115 -11.44 15.13 3.21
CA VAL A 115 -11.86 13.72 3.19
C VAL A 115 -13.34 13.61 2.90
N ARG A 116 -14.18 14.43 3.55
CA ARG A 116 -15.63 14.44 3.31
C ARG A 116 -15.94 14.75 1.86
N ALA A 117 -15.35 15.80 1.29
CA ALA A 117 -15.53 16.17 -0.12
C ALA A 117 -15.18 15.00 -1.07
N MET A 118 -14.12 14.25 -0.78
CA MET A 118 -13.76 13.07 -1.57
C MET A 118 -14.75 11.91 -1.42
N LEU A 119 -15.24 11.65 -0.22
CA LEU A 119 -16.13 10.52 0.06
C LEU A 119 -17.55 10.76 -0.49
N GLU A 120 -18.00 12.00 -0.55
CA GLU A 120 -19.33 12.40 -1.02
C GLU A 120 -19.40 12.65 -2.53
N LEU A 121 -18.23 12.71 -3.22
CA LEU A 121 -18.16 13.01 -4.64
C LEU A 121 -18.72 11.90 -5.55
N PRO A 122 -18.45 10.58 -5.30
CA PRO A 122 -18.91 9.52 -6.19
C PRO A 122 -20.42 9.48 -6.31
N SER A 123 -20.96 9.52 -7.54
CA SER A 123 -22.41 9.48 -7.78
C SER A 123 -23.00 8.14 -7.35
N THR A 124 -24.03 8.17 -6.53
CA THR A 124 -24.78 6.96 -6.13
C THR A 124 -25.80 6.49 -7.18
N GLU A 125 -25.93 7.19 -8.30
CA GLU A 125 -26.80 6.84 -9.40
C GLU A 125 -26.12 5.98 -10.46
N THR A 126 -24.80 5.86 -10.42
CA THR A 126 -24.04 5.08 -11.39
C THR A 126 -23.39 3.86 -10.76
N VAL A 127 -23.27 2.78 -11.52
CA VAL A 127 -22.64 1.52 -11.09
C VAL A 127 -21.18 1.73 -10.64
N ASP A 128 -20.43 2.52 -11.42
CA ASP A 128 -19.04 2.84 -11.09
C ASP A 128 -18.94 3.76 -9.87
N GLY A 129 -19.86 4.71 -9.73
CA GLY A 129 -19.89 5.60 -8.57
C GLY A 129 -20.23 4.88 -7.27
N LEU A 130 -21.17 3.92 -7.30
CA LEU A 130 -21.45 3.05 -6.15
C LEU A 130 -20.21 2.23 -5.73
N ARG A 131 -19.48 1.67 -6.70
CA ARG A 131 -18.23 0.96 -6.42
C ARG A 131 -17.17 1.90 -5.84
N ASP A 132 -17.03 3.09 -6.39
CA ASP A 132 -16.02 4.07 -5.98
C ASP A 132 -16.31 4.59 -4.56
N ALA A 133 -17.60 4.84 -4.24
CA ALA A 133 -18.03 5.17 -2.89
C ALA A 133 -17.67 4.06 -1.89
N ALA A 134 -18.00 2.81 -2.21
CA ALA A 134 -17.66 1.67 -1.36
C ALA A 134 -16.13 1.51 -1.17
N LEU A 135 -15.34 1.67 -2.23
CA LEU A 135 -13.88 1.64 -2.17
C LEU A 135 -13.32 2.71 -1.23
N LEU A 136 -13.75 3.95 -1.38
CA LEU A 136 -13.22 5.09 -0.61
C LEU A 136 -13.63 5.01 0.85
N GLU A 137 -14.89 4.66 1.13
CA GLU A 137 -15.38 4.45 2.50
C GLU A 137 -14.66 3.29 3.21
N LEU A 138 -14.37 2.19 2.51
CA LEU A 138 -13.58 1.10 3.08
C LEU A 138 -12.13 1.54 3.34
N LEU A 139 -11.49 2.25 2.41
CA LEU A 139 -10.11 2.72 2.59
C LEU A 139 -9.99 3.67 3.79
N TYR A 140 -10.88 4.67 3.87
CA TYR A 140 -10.82 5.65 4.95
C TYR A 140 -11.42 5.11 6.24
N GLY A 141 -12.60 4.49 6.20
CA GLY A 141 -13.30 4.02 7.39
C GLY A 141 -12.58 2.90 8.15
N THR A 142 -11.77 2.08 7.45
CA THR A 142 -11.01 1.01 8.10
C THR A 142 -9.53 1.35 8.29
N GLY A 143 -9.04 2.41 7.66
CA GLY A 143 -7.61 2.68 7.54
C GLY A 143 -6.84 1.55 6.84
N GLY A 144 -7.55 0.71 6.06
CA GLY A 144 -6.99 -0.46 5.38
C GLY A 144 -5.94 -0.10 4.33
N ARG A 145 -4.98 -1.01 4.11
CA ARG A 145 -4.09 -0.89 2.94
C ARG A 145 -4.90 -1.16 1.68
N ILE A 146 -4.55 -0.49 0.57
CA ILE A 146 -5.28 -0.68 -0.70
C ILE A 146 -5.32 -2.16 -1.13
N SER A 147 -4.25 -2.93 -0.89
CA SER A 147 -4.25 -4.38 -1.15
C SER A 147 -5.25 -5.13 -0.28
N GLU A 148 -5.34 -4.80 1.01
CA GLU A 148 -6.28 -5.42 1.94
C GLU A 148 -7.73 -5.18 1.50
N VAL A 149 -8.05 -3.97 1.05
CA VAL A 149 -9.41 -3.59 0.63
C VAL A 149 -9.79 -4.22 -0.71
N VAL A 150 -8.89 -4.24 -1.71
CA VAL A 150 -9.22 -4.84 -3.03
C VAL A 150 -9.22 -6.38 -2.99
N ASP A 151 -8.54 -6.97 -2.01
CA ASP A 151 -8.49 -8.43 -1.83
C ASP A 151 -9.71 -8.98 -1.06
N LEU A 152 -10.57 -8.12 -0.49
CA LEU A 152 -11.81 -8.55 0.17
C LEU A 152 -12.74 -9.30 -0.78
N ASP A 153 -13.36 -10.34 -0.24
CA ASP A 153 -14.43 -11.07 -0.88
C ASP A 153 -15.81 -10.66 -0.31
N VAL A 154 -16.88 -10.98 -1.01
CA VAL A 154 -18.26 -10.69 -0.56
C VAL A 154 -18.53 -11.36 0.80
N ASP A 155 -18.05 -12.59 1.00
CA ASP A 155 -18.25 -13.34 2.23
C ASP A 155 -17.60 -12.70 3.46
N ASP A 156 -16.50 -11.95 3.28
CA ASP A 156 -15.85 -11.23 4.38
C ASP A 156 -16.77 -10.14 4.91
N LEU A 157 -17.43 -9.41 4.00
CA LEU A 157 -18.40 -8.37 4.36
C LEU A 157 -19.71 -8.95 4.90
N THR A 158 -20.23 -10.02 4.30
CA THR A 158 -21.46 -10.67 4.76
C THR A 158 -21.30 -11.12 6.22
N ARG A 159 -20.18 -11.73 6.55
CA ARG A 159 -19.84 -12.12 7.93
C ARG A 159 -19.70 -10.92 8.86
N ALA A 160 -19.01 -9.87 8.41
CA ALA A 160 -18.86 -8.66 9.20
C ALA A 160 -20.19 -7.94 9.46
N MET A 161 -21.09 -7.95 8.49
CA MET A 161 -22.38 -7.26 8.53
C MET A 161 -23.52 -8.09 9.13
N SER A 162 -23.26 -9.32 9.56
CA SER A 162 -24.26 -10.19 10.21
C SER A 162 -24.65 -9.74 11.64
N VAL A 163 -23.98 -8.74 12.19
CA VAL A 163 -24.33 -8.11 13.46
C VAL A 163 -25.48 -7.10 13.28
N ALA A 164 -26.17 -6.77 14.38
CA ALA A 164 -27.25 -5.80 14.35
C ALA A 164 -26.79 -4.43 13.77
N PRO A 165 -27.67 -3.66 13.12
CA PRO A 165 -27.31 -2.39 12.46
C PRO A 165 -26.72 -1.33 13.41
N ASP A 166 -27.08 -1.37 14.69
CA ASP A 166 -26.61 -0.51 15.75
C ASP A 166 -25.30 -1.02 16.40
N GLU A 167 -24.90 -2.26 16.12
CA GLU A 167 -23.64 -2.81 16.55
C GLU A 167 -22.53 -2.51 15.53
N LEU A 168 -21.34 -2.14 16.04
CA LEU A 168 -20.20 -1.90 15.19
C LEU A 168 -19.63 -3.24 14.67
N ALA A 169 -19.79 -3.45 13.36
CA ALA A 169 -19.29 -4.64 12.68
C ALA A 169 -17.75 -4.75 12.75
N GLY A 170 -17.25 -5.98 12.82
CA GLY A 170 -15.81 -6.26 12.78
C GLY A 170 -15.41 -6.91 11.45
N LEU A 171 -14.69 -6.18 10.61
CA LEU A 171 -14.18 -6.69 9.35
C LEU A 171 -12.79 -7.31 9.54
N ARG A 172 -12.65 -8.58 9.17
CA ARG A 172 -11.35 -9.26 9.15
C ARG A 172 -10.59 -8.88 7.89
N VAL A 173 -9.39 -8.36 8.06
CA VAL A 173 -8.47 -8.03 6.96
C VAL A 173 -7.16 -8.80 7.11
N VAL A 174 -6.61 -9.24 5.98
CA VAL A 174 -5.36 -10.01 5.92
C VAL A 174 -4.23 -9.09 5.47
N GLY A 175 -3.27 -8.86 6.35
CA GLY A 175 -2.13 -7.99 6.10
C GLY A 175 -0.90 -8.72 5.53
N LYS A 176 0.22 -8.00 5.49
CA LYS A 176 1.51 -8.55 5.01
C LYS A 176 1.93 -9.78 5.81
N GLY A 177 2.27 -10.86 5.10
CA GLY A 177 2.71 -12.12 5.70
C GLY A 177 1.59 -12.98 6.28
N GLY A 178 0.33 -12.77 5.83
CA GLY A 178 -0.82 -13.55 6.27
C GLY A 178 -1.33 -13.17 7.68
N LYS A 179 -0.82 -12.09 8.27
CA LYS A 179 -1.29 -11.62 9.59
C LYS A 179 -2.69 -11.05 9.47
N GLU A 180 -3.60 -11.62 10.23
CA GLU A 180 -4.99 -11.18 10.30
C GLU A 180 -5.18 -10.16 11.41
N ARG A 181 -6.08 -9.21 11.19
CA ARG A 181 -6.60 -8.32 12.22
C ARG A 181 -8.06 -7.99 11.95
N VAL A 182 -8.79 -7.65 13.00
CA VAL A 182 -10.17 -7.16 12.91
C VAL A 182 -10.13 -5.63 12.99
N VAL A 183 -10.79 -4.99 12.02
CA VAL A 183 -10.98 -3.53 11.99
C VAL A 183 -12.47 -3.22 12.08
N PRO A 184 -12.87 -2.18 12.80
CA PRO A 184 -14.27 -1.76 12.84
C PRO A 184 -14.76 -1.31 11.46
N LEU A 185 -16.02 -1.62 11.14
CA LEU A 185 -16.71 -1.16 9.94
C LEU A 185 -17.80 -0.17 10.37
N GLY A 186 -17.56 1.12 10.18
CA GLY A 186 -18.50 2.18 10.54
C GLY A 186 -19.75 2.18 9.65
N SER A 187 -20.79 2.89 10.08
CA SER A 187 -22.10 2.94 9.41
C SER A 187 -22.02 3.45 7.98
N PHE A 188 -21.20 4.45 7.70
CA PHE A 188 -21.03 4.98 6.35
C PHE A 188 -20.41 3.95 5.39
N ALA A 189 -19.35 3.27 5.81
CA ALA A 189 -18.72 2.22 5.01
C ALA A 189 -19.69 1.04 4.80
N ARG A 190 -20.46 0.66 5.83
CA ARG A 190 -21.50 -0.35 5.75
C ARG A 190 -22.55 0.04 4.71
N ALA A 191 -23.13 1.25 4.81
CA ALA A 191 -24.16 1.72 3.89
C ALA A 191 -23.66 1.79 2.44
N ALA A 192 -22.43 2.29 2.21
CA ALA A 192 -21.85 2.36 0.89
C ALA A 192 -21.62 0.96 0.27
N VAL A 193 -21.15 -0.01 1.07
CA VAL A 193 -20.97 -1.39 0.64
C VAL A 193 -22.32 -2.06 0.35
N GLU A 194 -23.32 -1.90 1.20
CA GLU A 194 -24.69 -2.42 0.98
C GLU A 194 -25.29 -1.87 -0.32
N ALA A 195 -25.21 -0.56 -0.53
CA ALA A 195 -25.69 0.08 -1.77
C ALA A 195 -24.98 -0.48 -3.01
N TYR A 196 -23.68 -0.68 -2.93
CA TYR A 196 -22.90 -1.26 -4.02
C TYR A 196 -23.26 -2.73 -4.25
N LEU A 197 -23.35 -3.55 -3.21
CA LEU A 197 -23.71 -4.97 -3.33
C LEU A 197 -25.08 -5.19 -3.97
N VAL A 198 -26.05 -4.34 -3.62
CA VAL A 198 -27.43 -4.47 -4.12
C VAL A 198 -27.60 -3.88 -5.53
N ARG A 199 -27.08 -2.67 -5.77
CA ARG A 199 -27.37 -1.91 -6.99
C ARG A 199 -26.24 -1.89 -8.02
N GLY A 200 -24.98 -1.95 -7.58
CA GLY A 200 -23.81 -1.79 -8.46
C GLY A 200 -23.17 -3.11 -8.86
N ARG A 201 -22.81 -3.93 -7.87
CA ARG A 201 -22.03 -5.14 -8.10
C ARG A 201 -22.70 -6.17 -9.06
N PRO A 202 -24.03 -6.42 -9.01
CA PRO A 202 -24.65 -7.36 -9.94
C PRO A 202 -24.46 -6.98 -11.40
N ALA A 203 -24.57 -5.70 -11.73
CA ALA A 203 -24.36 -5.19 -13.10
C ALA A 203 -22.90 -5.36 -13.59
N LEU A 204 -21.92 -5.26 -12.68
CA LEU A 204 -20.52 -5.53 -13.02
C LEU A 204 -20.25 -7.03 -13.09
N ALA A 205 -20.76 -7.81 -12.16
CA ALA A 205 -20.57 -9.26 -12.12
C ALA A 205 -21.09 -9.96 -13.38
N GLY A 206 -22.20 -9.47 -13.93
CA GLY A 206 -22.78 -9.97 -15.18
C GLY A 206 -21.88 -9.79 -16.41
N ARG A 207 -20.85 -8.94 -16.35
CA ARG A 207 -19.89 -8.73 -17.43
C ARG A 207 -18.69 -9.68 -17.36
N GLY A 208 -18.52 -10.41 -16.25
CA GLY A 208 -17.38 -11.27 -15.99
C GLY A 208 -17.72 -12.76 -15.97
N ARG A 209 -16.74 -13.58 -15.59
CA ARG A 209 -16.87 -15.04 -15.47
C ARG A 209 -17.32 -15.50 -14.08
N GLY A 210 -17.72 -14.56 -13.21
CA GLY A 210 -17.96 -14.81 -11.80
C GLY A 210 -16.68 -14.78 -10.96
N THR A 211 -16.76 -14.13 -9.79
CA THR A 211 -15.66 -14.00 -8.83
C THR A 211 -16.24 -13.70 -7.46
N PRO A 212 -15.65 -14.23 -6.35
CA PRO A 212 -16.04 -13.88 -5.00
C PRO A 212 -15.65 -12.45 -4.63
N ALA A 213 -14.77 -11.78 -5.42
CA ALA A 213 -14.26 -10.47 -5.12
C ALA A 213 -15.38 -9.46 -4.82
N LEU A 214 -15.20 -8.69 -3.74
CA LEU A 214 -16.12 -7.61 -3.38
C LEU A 214 -16.13 -6.53 -4.46
N LEU A 215 -14.98 -5.93 -4.71
CA LEU A 215 -14.84 -4.78 -5.63
C LEU A 215 -14.47 -5.26 -7.03
N LEU A 216 -15.27 -4.87 -8.02
CA LEU A 216 -15.13 -5.29 -9.41
C LEU A 216 -14.72 -4.12 -10.32
N ASN A 217 -13.93 -4.45 -11.32
CA ASN A 217 -13.65 -3.53 -12.44
C ASN A 217 -14.78 -3.56 -13.49
N ALA A 218 -14.70 -2.70 -14.51
CA ALA A 218 -15.70 -2.61 -15.57
C ALA A 218 -15.88 -3.90 -16.39
N ARG A 219 -14.95 -4.88 -16.29
CA ARG A 219 -15.01 -6.19 -16.98
C ARG A 219 -15.55 -7.29 -16.06
N GLY A 220 -16.01 -6.98 -14.84
CA GLY A 220 -16.50 -7.94 -13.88
C GLY A 220 -15.45 -8.80 -13.19
N ALA A 221 -14.17 -8.47 -13.32
CA ALA A 221 -13.09 -9.11 -12.58
C ALA A 221 -12.74 -8.28 -11.33
N ARG A 222 -11.98 -8.87 -10.38
CA ARG A 222 -11.48 -8.17 -9.20
C ARG A 222 -10.80 -6.84 -9.56
N LEU A 223 -11.13 -5.79 -8.84
CA LEU A 223 -10.50 -4.47 -9.00
C LEU A 223 -9.01 -4.55 -8.62
N SER A 224 -8.14 -4.16 -9.54
CA SER A 224 -6.69 -4.17 -9.25
C SER A 224 -6.30 -2.99 -8.34
N ARG A 225 -5.18 -3.14 -7.62
CA ARG A 225 -4.61 -2.04 -6.82
C ARG A 225 -4.33 -0.78 -7.65
N GLN A 226 -3.89 -0.96 -8.89
CA GLN A 226 -3.63 0.16 -9.81
C GLN A 226 -4.92 0.87 -10.19
N SER A 227 -5.98 0.12 -10.51
CA SER A 227 -7.30 0.70 -10.82
C SER A 227 -7.90 1.39 -9.60
N ALA A 228 -7.81 0.79 -8.41
CA ALA A 228 -8.27 1.42 -7.18
C ALA A 228 -7.51 2.72 -6.87
N TYR A 229 -6.20 2.74 -7.10
CA TYR A 229 -5.40 3.96 -6.95
C TYR A 229 -5.78 5.03 -7.99
N ALA A 230 -6.05 4.63 -9.23
CA ALA A 230 -6.52 5.55 -10.26
C ALA A 230 -7.88 6.19 -9.90
N VAL A 231 -8.80 5.40 -9.31
CA VAL A 231 -10.07 5.92 -8.76
C VAL A 231 -9.80 6.97 -7.68
N LEU A 232 -8.96 6.65 -6.69
CA LEU A 232 -8.62 7.55 -5.60
C LEU A 232 -8.06 8.88 -6.11
N ARG A 233 -7.09 8.83 -7.03
CA ARG A 233 -6.50 10.03 -7.64
C ARG A 233 -7.54 10.88 -8.35
N ARG A 234 -8.33 10.26 -9.22
CA ARG A 234 -9.37 10.96 -9.97
C ARG A 234 -10.36 11.67 -9.04
N VAL A 235 -10.80 10.98 -7.99
CA VAL A 235 -11.74 11.57 -7.01
C VAL A 235 -11.08 12.72 -6.24
N ALA A 236 -9.83 12.59 -5.81
CA ALA A 236 -9.11 13.65 -5.12
C ALA A 236 -8.93 14.91 -6.01
N GLU A 237 -8.56 14.70 -7.29
CA GLU A 237 -8.45 15.78 -8.29
C GLU A 237 -9.80 16.48 -8.49
N GLN A 238 -10.89 15.72 -8.65
CA GLN A 238 -12.23 16.26 -8.85
C GLN A 238 -12.78 16.95 -7.59
N ALA A 239 -12.42 16.51 -6.40
CA ALA A 239 -12.76 17.14 -5.13
C ALA A 239 -11.92 18.41 -4.85
N GLY A 240 -10.98 18.76 -5.74
CA GLY A 240 -10.12 19.93 -5.56
C GLY A 240 -9.11 19.80 -4.43
N VAL A 241 -8.77 18.57 -4.01
CA VAL A 241 -7.79 18.34 -2.95
C VAL A 241 -6.39 18.63 -3.48
N PRO A 242 -5.64 19.56 -2.88
CA PRO A 242 -4.32 19.93 -3.37
C PRO A 242 -3.28 18.86 -3.11
N GLY A 243 -2.38 18.66 -4.07
CA GLY A 243 -1.27 17.71 -3.96
C GLY A 243 -1.64 16.29 -4.37
N GLU A 244 -0.68 15.38 -4.22
CA GLU A 244 -0.89 13.98 -4.56
C GLU A 244 -1.52 13.20 -3.40
N VAL A 245 -2.73 12.71 -3.60
CA VAL A 245 -3.43 11.86 -2.64
C VAL A 245 -3.17 10.39 -2.98
N SER A 246 -2.61 9.68 -2.03
CA SER A 246 -2.30 8.27 -2.12
C SER A 246 -3.10 7.45 -1.10
N PRO A 247 -3.18 6.11 -1.23
CA PRO A 247 -3.76 5.25 -0.19
C PRO A 247 -3.09 5.42 1.17
N HIS A 248 -1.79 5.72 1.19
CA HIS A 248 -1.06 6.04 2.42
C HIS A 248 -1.49 7.37 3.03
N THR A 249 -1.86 8.35 2.19
CA THR A 249 -2.40 9.63 2.65
C THR A 249 -3.74 9.44 3.36
N LEU A 250 -4.68 8.66 2.78
CA LEU A 250 -5.96 8.35 3.45
C LEU A 250 -5.77 7.59 4.76
N ARG A 251 -4.89 6.60 4.76
CA ARG A 251 -4.58 5.83 5.98
C ARG A 251 -3.90 6.69 7.05
N HIS A 252 -3.03 7.62 6.66
CA HIS A 252 -2.44 8.59 7.57
C HIS A 252 -3.50 9.54 8.14
N SER A 253 -4.42 10.02 7.30
CA SER A 253 -5.56 10.85 7.72
C SER A 253 -6.48 10.09 8.69
N PHE A 254 -6.79 8.82 8.44
CA PHE A 254 -7.50 7.96 9.38
C PHE A 254 -6.81 7.93 10.76
N ALA A 255 -5.48 7.68 10.78
CA ALA A 255 -4.73 7.64 12.03
C ALA A 255 -4.78 8.99 12.77
N THR A 256 -4.54 10.08 12.05
CA THR A 256 -4.53 11.44 12.62
C THR A 256 -5.90 11.80 13.17
N HIS A 257 -6.97 11.56 12.42
CA HIS A 257 -8.32 11.89 12.85
C HIS A 257 -8.79 11.07 14.07
N LEU A 258 -8.36 9.81 14.18
CA LEU A 258 -8.60 9.03 15.40
C LEU A 258 -7.87 9.63 16.61
N LEU A 259 -6.61 10.03 16.45
CA LEU A 259 -5.83 10.67 17.52
C LEU A 259 -6.43 12.02 17.92
N ASP A 260 -6.84 12.84 16.96
CA ASP A 260 -7.52 14.12 17.17
C ASP A 260 -8.87 13.93 17.87
N GLY A 261 -9.56 12.81 17.59
CA GLY A 261 -10.77 12.36 18.25
C GLY A 261 -10.56 11.76 19.65
N GLY A 262 -9.31 11.77 20.16
CA GLY A 262 -8.96 11.32 21.50
C GLY A 262 -8.63 9.82 21.64
N ALA A 263 -8.44 9.12 20.50
CA ALA A 263 -8.00 7.72 20.55
C ALA A 263 -6.57 7.58 21.09
N ASP A 264 -6.31 6.56 21.87
CA ASP A 264 -4.97 6.22 22.31
C ASP A 264 -4.10 5.75 21.14
N VAL A 265 -2.82 6.18 21.11
CA VAL A 265 -1.86 5.84 20.04
C VAL A 265 -1.72 4.33 19.86
N ARG A 266 -1.76 3.54 20.93
CA ARG A 266 -1.65 2.07 20.87
C ARG A 266 -2.86 1.45 20.19
N VAL A 267 -4.06 1.96 20.47
CA VAL A 267 -5.30 1.52 19.81
C VAL A 267 -5.21 1.80 18.30
N VAL A 268 -4.73 2.98 17.92
CA VAL A 268 -4.54 3.34 16.52
C VAL A 268 -3.48 2.45 15.84
N GLN A 269 -2.38 2.14 16.53
CA GLN A 269 -1.35 1.23 16.02
C GLN A 269 -1.89 -0.19 15.80
N GLU A 270 -2.72 -0.68 16.72
CA GLU A 270 -3.36 -1.99 16.61
C GLU A 270 -4.34 -2.04 15.43
N LEU A 271 -5.23 -1.04 15.31
CA LEU A 271 -6.14 -0.91 14.16
C LEU A 271 -5.39 -0.90 12.83
N LEU A 272 -4.24 -0.24 12.79
CA LEU A 272 -3.41 -0.18 11.60
C LEU A 272 -2.59 -1.46 11.36
N GLY A 273 -2.41 -2.33 12.34
CA GLY A 273 -1.60 -3.54 12.24
C GLY A 273 -0.12 -3.21 12.02
N HIS A 274 0.44 -2.33 12.87
CA HIS A 274 1.87 -2.04 12.90
C HIS A 274 2.61 -3.15 13.65
N ALA A 275 3.41 -3.93 12.94
CA ALA A 275 4.12 -5.12 13.45
C ALA A 275 5.40 -4.79 14.23
N SER A 276 5.63 -3.56 14.69
CA SER A 276 6.85 -3.22 15.41
C SER A 276 6.62 -2.37 16.66
N VAL A 277 6.39 -3.05 17.77
CA VAL A 277 6.98 -2.57 19.02
C VAL A 277 7.86 -3.69 19.54
N THR A 278 9.16 -3.57 19.29
CA THR A 278 10.20 -4.33 19.97
C THR A 278 10.24 -3.84 21.41
N THR A 279 9.33 -4.31 22.23
CA THR A 279 9.49 -4.29 23.67
C THR A 279 8.62 -5.38 24.25
N THR A 280 9.28 -6.45 24.66
CA THR A 280 8.74 -7.49 25.51
C THR A 280 8.41 -6.88 26.89
N GLN A 281 7.31 -6.17 26.96
CA GLN A 281 6.68 -5.82 28.22
C GLN A 281 5.26 -6.36 28.18
N ILE A 282 4.93 -7.12 29.19
CA ILE A 282 3.62 -7.70 29.50
C ILE A 282 2.59 -6.57 29.49
N TYR A 283 1.88 -6.38 28.36
CA TYR A 283 0.81 -5.39 28.24
C TYR A 283 -0.47 -6.06 27.80
N THR A 284 -1.51 -5.74 28.50
CA THR A 284 -2.91 -6.11 28.28
C THR A 284 -3.24 -6.01 26.79
N LEU A 285 -3.59 -7.14 26.17
CA LEU A 285 -4.09 -7.20 24.80
C LEU A 285 -5.28 -6.25 24.70
N VAL A 286 -5.24 -5.32 23.75
CA VAL A 286 -6.39 -4.47 23.46
C VAL A 286 -7.47 -5.39 22.90
N THR A 287 -8.58 -5.52 23.61
CA THR A 287 -9.69 -6.38 23.17
C THR A 287 -10.38 -5.80 21.95
N VAL A 288 -11.02 -6.65 21.15
CA VAL A 288 -11.80 -6.21 19.99
C VAL A 288 -12.89 -5.21 20.39
N ASP A 289 -13.49 -5.42 21.56
CA ASP A 289 -14.52 -4.52 22.10
C ASP A 289 -13.95 -3.14 22.43
N ARG A 290 -12.74 -3.08 23.00
CA ARG A 290 -12.07 -1.80 23.24
C ARG A 290 -11.71 -1.07 21.95
N LEU A 291 -11.31 -1.80 20.90
CA LEU A 291 -11.08 -1.20 19.57
C LEU A 291 -12.37 -0.60 19.01
N ARG A 292 -13.49 -1.30 19.16
CA ARG A 292 -14.82 -0.84 18.73
C ARG A 292 -15.27 0.40 19.49
N GLU A 293 -15.16 0.40 20.80
CA GLU A 293 -15.52 1.55 21.66
C GLU A 293 -14.75 2.82 21.26
N VAL A 294 -13.42 2.71 21.18
CA VAL A 294 -12.57 3.85 20.83
C VAL A 294 -12.89 4.34 19.42
N TYR A 295 -13.07 3.43 18.46
CA TYR A 295 -13.44 3.80 17.11
C TYR A 295 -14.81 4.50 17.07
N ALA A 296 -15.82 3.99 17.77
CA ALA A 296 -17.16 4.55 17.80
C ALA A 296 -17.21 5.99 18.35
N VAL A 297 -16.28 6.34 19.25
CA VAL A 297 -16.18 7.68 19.85
C VAL A 297 -15.32 8.61 19.00
N ALA A 298 -14.16 8.11 18.52
CA ALA A 298 -13.11 8.94 17.94
C ALA A 298 -13.18 9.07 16.41
N HIS A 299 -13.76 8.09 15.69
CA HIS A 299 -13.73 8.12 14.23
C HIS A 299 -14.89 8.93 13.64
N PRO A 300 -14.63 9.89 12.71
CA PRO A 300 -15.66 10.78 12.16
C PRO A 300 -16.78 10.08 11.36
N ARG A 301 -16.54 8.87 10.90
CA ARG A 301 -17.48 8.05 10.10
C ARG A 301 -17.89 6.75 10.82
N ALA A 302 -17.81 6.73 12.14
CA ALA A 302 -18.22 5.56 12.92
C ALA A 302 -19.76 5.37 12.93
N ARG A 303 -20.50 6.47 13.00
CA ARG A 303 -21.97 6.53 13.14
C ARG A 303 -22.59 7.35 12.04
#